data_5184805fe6d1845c3e91a7f210335990
#
_entry.id   5184805fe6d1845c3e91a7f210335990
#
_cell.length_a   1.000
_cell.length_b   1.000
_cell.length_c   1.000
_cell.angle_alpha   90.00
_cell.angle_beta   90.00
_cell.angle_gamma   90.00
#
_symmetry.space_group_name_H-M   'P 1'
#
loop_
_entity.id
_entity.type
_entity.pdbx_description
1 polymer ?
#
loop_
_entity_poly.entity_id
_entity_poly.type
_entity_poly.pdbx_seq_one_letter_code
_entity_poly.pdbx_strand_id
1 'polypeptide(L)'
;MSKKYNRPQYVGVPLELLEPIMSECFTQGQEVVLTVTGNSMSPFVLDKRDQVVLAACDPSTLQPGDVPLFRRANGKYVLHRIVERDDGTSCIRWGEEQMLPSHCDSLCYTMLGDAQWQEEPNIAPEQIVACAKAFIRRGKRWECDSEVYIRNRMRWHRLLWLRPVLVPLYHLPRRLRYGVPRRLRRWLGLPQKQ
;
A
#
# COMPACT_ATOMS: atom_id res chain seq x y z
N MET A 1 30.55 22.36 -14.95
CA MET A 1 29.13 22.50 -15.34
C MET A 1 28.34 21.34 -14.71
N SER A 2 27.65 21.61 -13.59
CA SER A 2 26.84 20.61 -12.89
C SER A 2 25.51 20.45 -13.61
N LYS A 3 25.20 19.30 -14.20
CA LYS A 3 23.89 18.99 -14.75
C LYS A 3 22.89 18.97 -13.57
N LYS A 4 22.04 20.00 -13.48
CA LYS A 4 20.84 19.98 -12.63
C LYS A 4 19.98 18.79 -13.09
N TYR A 5 19.95 17.73 -12.31
CA TYR A 5 19.02 16.63 -12.50
C TYR A 5 17.60 17.18 -12.25
N ASN A 6 16.87 17.41 -13.32
CA ASN A 6 15.47 17.81 -13.23
C ASN A 6 14.71 16.61 -12.64
N ARG A 7 14.24 16.74 -11.39
CA ARG A 7 13.36 15.74 -10.79
C ARG A 7 12.09 15.69 -11.64
N PRO A 8 11.63 14.50 -12.04
CA PRO A 8 10.38 14.40 -12.78
C PRO A 8 9.27 15.08 -11.95
N GLN A 9 8.55 16.00 -12.58
CA GLN A 9 7.37 16.59 -11.97
C GLN A 9 6.28 15.53 -11.95
N TYR A 10 5.89 15.10 -10.75
CA TYR A 10 4.75 14.22 -10.58
C TYR A 10 3.48 15.05 -10.78
N VAL A 11 2.76 14.79 -11.85
CA VAL A 11 1.40 15.30 -12.04
C VAL A 11 0.46 14.31 -11.36
N GLY A 12 -0.19 14.74 -10.29
CA GLY A 12 -1.23 13.95 -9.63
C GLY A 12 -2.49 14.01 -10.48
N VAL A 13 -2.80 12.92 -11.17
CA VAL A 13 -4.09 12.75 -11.86
C VAL A 13 -5.03 12.02 -10.89
N PRO A 14 -6.27 12.52 -10.67
CA PRO A 14 -7.27 11.79 -9.90
C PRO A 14 -7.52 10.42 -10.50
N LEU A 15 -7.58 9.37 -9.67
CA LEU A 15 -7.77 8.00 -10.13
C LEU A 15 -9.14 7.80 -10.81
N GLU A 16 -10.12 8.59 -10.44
CA GLU A 16 -11.44 8.63 -11.07
C GLU A 16 -11.37 8.90 -12.58
N LEU A 17 -10.41 9.73 -13.00
CA LEU A 17 -10.17 10.03 -14.42
C LEU A 17 -9.37 8.93 -15.12
N LEU A 18 -8.60 8.16 -14.40
CA LEU A 18 -7.78 7.07 -14.93
C LEU A 18 -8.53 5.73 -14.98
N GLU A 19 -9.58 5.56 -14.19
CA GLU A 19 -10.32 4.31 -14.08
C GLU A 19 -10.80 3.75 -15.43
N PRO A 20 -11.40 4.54 -16.34
CA PRO A 20 -11.81 4.01 -17.65
C PRO A 20 -10.63 3.48 -18.47
N ILE A 21 -9.51 4.20 -18.46
CA ILE A 21 -8.30 3.79 -19.19
C ILE A 21 -7.69 2.54 -18.57
N MET A 22 -7.65 2.48 -17.23
CA MET A 22 -7.17 1.31 -16.51
C MET A 22 -8.05 0.09 -16.80
N SER A 23 -9.38 0.25 -16.80
CA SER A 23 -10.31 -0.81 -17.11
C SER A 23 -10.10 -1.35 -18.52
N GLU A 24 -9.87 -0.48 -19.51
CA GLU A 24 -9.55 -0.90 -20.88
C GLU A 24 -8.23 -1.68 -20.95
N CYS A 25 -7.18 -1.21 -20.28
CA CYS A 25 -5.92 -1.95 -20.17
C CYS A 25 -6.13 -3.34 -19.56
N PHE A 26 -6.91 -3.43 -18.48
CA PHE A 26 -7.19 -4.70 -17.81
C PHE A 26 -7.98 -5.67 -18.67
N THR A 27 -8.94 -5.20 -19.47
CA THR A 27 -9.67 -6.07 -20.41
C THR A 27 -8.78 -6.62 -21.51
N GLN A 28 -7.70 -5.93 -21.85
CA GLN A 28 -6.65 -6.36 -22.79
C GLN A 28 -5.57 -7.23 -22.14
N GLY A 29 -5.70 -7.56 -20.84
CA GLY A 29 -4.71 -8.31 -20.07
C GLY A 29 -3.41 -7.54 -19.78
N GLN A 30 -3.44 -6.21 -19.91
CA GLN A 30 -2.27 -5.36 -19.68
C GLN A 30 -2.15 -4.97 -18.20
N GLU A 31 -0.90 -4.75 -17.77
CA GLU A 31 -0.58 -4.21 -16.45
C GLU A 31 -0.56 -2.68 -16.50
N VAL A 32 -1.01 -2.06 -15.41
CA VAL A 32 -0.94 -0.61 -15.22
C VAL A 32 0.03 -0.27 -14.10
N VAL A 33 0.97 0.64 -14.35
CA VAL A 33 1.96 1.06 -13.36
C VAL A 33 1.61 2.45 -12.83
N LEU A 34 1.39 2.55 -11.53
CA LEU A 34 1.07 3.81 -10.86
C LEU A 34 2.12 4.15 -9.80
N THR A 35 2.47 5.43 -9.69
CA THR A 35 3.29 5.92 -8.58
C THR A 35 2.44 5.99 -7.31
N VAL A 36 2.89 5.32 -6.25
CA VAL A 36 2.17 5.31 -4.98
C VAL A 36 2.25 6.67 -4.31
N THR A 37 1.11 7.18 -3.85
CA THR A 37 1.00 8.39 -3.06
C THR A 37 0.43 8.07 -1.67
N GLY A 38 0.94 8.77 -0.65
CA GLY A 38 0.58 8.51 0.73
C GLY A 38 1.52 7.53 1.44
N ASN A 39 1.33 7.39 2.74
CA ASN A 39 2.23 6.63 3.62
C ASN A 39 1.57 5.40 4.24
N SER A 40 0.31 5.09 3.90
CA SER A 40 -0.44 3.99 4.51
C SER A 40 0.21 2.63 4.31
N MET A 41 0.94 2.43 3.21
CA MET A 41 1.63 1.17 2.88
C MET A 41 3.12 1.16 3.27
N SER A 42 3.57 2.13 4.08
CA SER A 42 4.94 2.11 4.63
C SER A 42 5.10 0.98 5.66
N PRO A 43 6.28 0.36 5.75
CA PRO A 43 7.53 0.62 5.05
C PRO A 43 7.69 -0.14 3.73
N PHE A 44 6.69 -0.94 3.32
CA PHE A 44 6.80 -1.75 2.10
C PHE A 44 6.86 -0.86 0.86
N VAL A 45 5.97 0.14 0.79
CA VAL A 45 5.87 1.05 -0.34
C VAL A 45 5.92 2.48 0.18
N LEU A 46 6.75 3.32 -0.40
CA LEU A 46 6.95 4.69 0.05
C LEU A 46 6.39 5.72 -0.94
N ASP A 47 5.75 6.73 -0.36
CA ASP A 47 5.20 7.90 -1.05
C ASP A 47 6.13 8.48 -2.11
N LYS A 48 5.64 8.66 -3.34
CA LYS A 48 6.32 9.31 -4.48
C LYS A 48 7.71 8.74 -4.83
N ARG A 49 8.04 7.58 -4.29
CA ARG A 49 9.30 6.88 -4.57
C ARG A 49 9.08 5.56 -5.27
N ASP A 50 8.08 4.83 -4.81
CA ASP A 50 7.82 3.48 -5.26
C ASP A 50 6.56 3.45 -6.14
N GLN A 51 6.45 2.44 -6.98
CA GLN A 51 5.32 2.25 -7.88
C GLN A 51 4.65 0.91 -7.57
N VAL A 52 3.37 0.83 -7.86
CA VAL A 52 2.60 -0.42 -7.87
C VAL A 52 2.31 -0.82 -9.31
N VAL A 53 2.44 -2.09 -9.60
CA VAL A 53 2.01 -2.71 -10.85
C VAL A 53 0.68 -3.39 -10.56
N LEU A 54 -0.37 -2.90 -11.17
CA LEU A 54 -1.74 -3.38 -11.04
C LEU A 54 -2.11 -4.25 -12.24
N ALA A 55 -2.85 -5.31 -11.99
CA ALA A 55 -3.44 -6.16 -13.02
C ALA A 55 -4.91 -6.45 -12.70
N ALA A 56 -5.64 -6.88 -13.71
CA ALA A 56 -6.97 -7.46 -13.50
C ALA A 56 -6.89 -8.62 -12.51
N CYS A 57 -7.91 -8.76 -11.70
CA CYS A 57 -8.08 -9.89 -10.79
C CYS A 57 -9.55 -10.28 -10.71
N ASP A 58 -9.80 -11.53 -10.33
CA ASP A 58 -11.12 -11.93 -9.87
C ASP A 58 -11.23 -11.59 -8.38
N PRO A 59 -12.09 -10.62 -8.01
CA PRO A 59 -12.21 -10.22 -6.61
C PRO A 59 -12.61 -11.36 -5.69
N SER A 60 -13.33 -12.38 -6.18
CA SER A 60 -13.80 -13.52 -5.37
C SER A 60 -12.67 -14.47 -4.94
N THR A 61 -11.54 -14.44 -5.62
CA THR A 61 -10.40 -15.35 -5.39
C THR A 61 -9.33 -14.77 -4.46
N LEU A 62 -9.42 -13.48 -4.14
CA LEU A 62 -8.41 -12.80 -3.33
C LEU A 62 -8.31 -13.38 -1.92
N GLN A 63 -7.10 -13.39 -1.39
CA GLN A 63 -6.77 -13.99 -0.11
C GLN A 63 -6.14 -12.98 0.85
N PRO A 64 -6.20 -13.24 2.17
CA PRO A 64 -5.45 -12.45 3.15
C PRO A 64 -3.96 -12.34 2.79
N GLY A 65 -3.48 -11.11 2.76
CA GLY A 65 -2.13 -10.77 2.32
C GLY A 65 -2.04 -10.15 0.93
N ASP A 66 -3.06 -10.27 0.08
CA ASP A 66 -3.14 -9.57 -1.19
C ASP A 66 -3.34 -8.07 -1.00
N VAL A 67 -3.01 -7.29 -2.03
CA VAL A 67 -3.06 -5.82 -1.96
C VAL A 67 -3.90 -5.29 -3.12
N PRO A 68 -5.22 -5.25 -2.97
CA PRO A 68 -6.10 -4.68 -3.98
C PRO A 68 -6.07 -3.14 -3.97
N LEU A 69 -6.34 -2.58 -5.13
CA LEU A 69 -6.83 -1.23 -5.31
C LEU A 69 -8.35 -1.29 -5.24
N PHE A 70 -8.94 -0.62 -4.28
CA PHE A 70 -10.39 -0.61 -4.11
C PHE A 70 -10.94 0.81 -3.96
N ARG A 71 -12.22 0.97 -4.26
CA ARG A 71 -12.96 2.23 -4.16
C ARG A 71 -13.81 2.24 -2.91
N ARG A 72 -13.56 3.17 -2.01
CA ARG A 72 -14.40 3.41 -0.82
C ARG A 72 -15.76 3.96 -1.19
N ALA A 73 -16.74 3.85 -0.29
CA ALA A 73 -18.07 4.43 -0.46
C ALA A 73 -18.06 5.95 -0.74
N ASN A 74 -17.04 6.66 -0.28
CA ASN A 74 -16.86 8.09 -0.56
C ASN A 74 -16.19 8.40 -1.92
N GLY A 75 -16.02 7.39 -2.79
CA GLY A 75 -15.44 7.50 -4.11
C GLY A 75 -13.91 7.47 -4.16
N LYS A 76 -13.21 7.53 -3.03
CA LYS A 76 -11.74 7.54 -3.00
C LYS A 76 -11.15 6.16 -3.26
N TYR A 77 -10.11 6.11 -4.08
CA TYR A 77 -9.34 4.90 -4.34
C TYR A 77 -8.23 4.74 -3.31
N VAL A 78 -8.08 3.51 -2.84
CA VAL A 78 -7.10 3.17 -1.80
C VAL A 78 -6.43 1.85 -2.15
N LEU A 79 -5.14 1.78 -1.89
CA LEU A 79 -4.33 0.57 -1.99
C LEU A 79 -4.02 0.11 -0.57
N HIS A 80 -4.72 -0.93 -0.09
CA HIS A 80 -4.47 -1.54 1.22
C HIS A 80 -4.39 -3.05 1.11
N ARG A 81 -3.93 -3.69 2.18
CA ARG A 81 -3.79 -5.14 2.25
C ARG A 81 -5.04 -5.78 2.83
N ILE A 82 -5.45 -6.90 2.26
CA ILE A 82 -6.46 -7.77 2.87
C ILE A 82 -5.87 -8.39 4.14
N VAL A 83 -6.50 -8.16 5.27
CA VAL A 83 -6.15 -8.79 6.54
C VAL A 83 -7.15 -9.86 6.95
N GLU A 84 -8.34 -9.81 6.35
CA GLU A 84 -9.39 -10.77 6.63
C GLU A 84 -10.27 -10.98 5.40
N ARG A 85 -10.69 -12.22 5.16
CA ARG A 85 -11.65 -12.63 4.15
C ARG A 85 -12.76 -13.42 4.85
N ASP A 86 -13.98 -12.95 4.73
CA ASP A 86 -15.18 -13.60 5.21
C ASP A 86 -16.03 -14.01 4.00
N ASP A 87 -16.40 -15.27 3.88
CA ASP A 87 -17.16 -15.77 2.74
C ASP A 87 -18.66 -15.98 3.03
N GLY A 88 -19.13 -15.48 4.17
CA GLY A 88 -20.49 -15.64 4.64
C GLY A 88 -20.72 -16.92 5.45
N THR A 89 -19.75 -17.83 5.49
CA THR A 89 -19.82 -19.07 6.29
C THR A 89 -18.68 -19.14 7.31
N SER A 90 -17.53 -18.65 6.93
CA SER A 90 -16.33 -18.65 7.75
C SER A 90 -15.44 -17.46 7.42
N CYS A 91 -14.64 -17.08 8.39
CA CYS A 91 -13.72 -15.98 8.28
C CYS A 91 -12.27 -16.49 8.41
N ILE A 92 -11.42 -16.07 7.47
CA ILE A 92 -9.98 -16.36 7.48
C ILE A 92 -9.23 -15.06 7.73
N ARG A 93 -8.46 -15.01 8.81
CA ARG A 93 -7.64 -13.85 9.15
C ARG A 93 -6.17 -14.09 8.80
N TRP A 94 -5.51 -13.08 8.30
CA TRP A 94 -4.12 -13.15 7.87
C TRP A 94 -3.19 -13.51 9.04
N GLY A 95 -2.43 -14.60 8.86
CA GLY A 95 -1.48 -15.10 9.86
C GLY A 95 -2.10 -15.93 10.98
N GLU A 96 -3.39 -16.19 10.95
CA GLU A 96 -4.09 -17.13 11.82
C GLU A 96 -4.33 -18.44 11.09
N GLU A 97 -4.17 -19.55 11.82
CA GLU A 97 -4.38 -20.92 11.27
C GLU A 97 -5.83 -21.39 11.46
N GLN A 98 -6.54 -20.77 12.38
CA GLN A 98 -7.91 -21.14 12.71
C GLN A 98 -8.91 -20.30 11.91
N MET A 99 -9.93 -20.98 11.39
CA MET A 99 -11.09 -20.30 10.82
C MET A 99 -11.97 -19.78 11.94
N LEU A 100 -12.43 -18.55 11.79
CA LEU A 100 -13.32 -17.87 12.72
C LEU A 100 -14.76 -17.98 12.21
N PRO A 101 -15.77 -17.83 13.09
CA PRO A 101 -17.17 -17.68 12.65
C PRO A 101 -17.32 -16.47 11.73
N SER A 102 -18.15 -16.60 10.71
CA SER A 102 -18.51 -15.48 9.84
C SER A 102 -19.27 -14.40 10.62
N HIS A 103 -19.02 -13.17 10.22
CA HIS A 103 -19.75 -11.98 10.70
C HIS A 103 -20.38 -11.19 9.54
N CYS A 104 -20.28 -11.70 8.31
CA CYS A 104 -20.89 -11.19 7.10
C CYS A 104 -21.95 -12.15 6.56
N ASP A 105 -22.93 -11.62 5.83
CA ASP A 105 -23.94 -12.45 5.12
C ASP A 105 -23.45 -12.92 3.74
N SER A 106 -22.36 -12.36 3.26
CA SER A 106 -21.78 -12.63 1.94
C SER A 106 -20.28 -12.34 1.96
N LEU A 107 -19.60 -12.67 0.85
CA LEU A 107 -18.17 -12.41 0.71
C LEU A 107 -17.83 -10.94 0.97
N CYS A 108 -17.01 -10.70 1.96
CA CYS A 108 -16.48 -9.39 2.28
C CYS A 108 -15.01 -9.46 2.72
N TYR A 109 -14.34 -8.32 2.69
CA TYR A 109 -12.93 -8.19 3.06
C TYR A 109 -12.75 -7.11 4.12
N THR A 110 -11.79 -7.34 5.02
CA THR A 110 -11.25 -6.31 5.90
C THR A 110 -9.88 -5.88 5.39
N MET A 111 -9.73 -4.58 5.15
CA MET A 111 -8.51 -3.99 4.62
C MET A 111 -7.72 -3.25 5.68
N LEU A 112 -6.38 -3.25 5.54
CA LEU A 112 -5.48 -2.52 6.45
C LEU A 112 -4.26 -1.99 5.69
N GLY A 113 -3.93 -0.73 5.91
CA GLY A 113 -2.66 -0.17 5.46
C GLY A 113 -1.49 -0.69 6.30
N ASP A 114 -0.36 -1.01 5.66
CA ASP A 114 0.82 -1.59 6.34
C ASP A 114 1.40 -0.70 7.44
N ALA A 115 1.12 0.60 7.42
CA ALA A 115 1.49 1.57 8.46
C ALA A 115 0.35 1.93 9.41
N GLN A 116 -0.84 1.39 9.21
CA GLN A 116 -2.04 1.75 9.95
C GLN A 116 -2.43 0.65 10.94
N TRP A 117 -3.30 0.99 11.86
CA TRP A 117 -3.95 0.10 12.82
C TRP A 117 -5.46 0.11 12.76
N GLN A 118 -6.03 1.12 12.07
CA GLN A 118 -7.46 1.17 11.84
C GLN A 118 -7.80 0.32 10.63
N GLU A 119 -8.49 -0.76 10.88
CA GLU A 119 -9.02 -1.67 9.87
C GLU A 119 -10.23 -1.03 9.15
N GLU A 120 -10.42 -1.39 7.89
CA GLU A 120 -11.56 -1.02 7.08
C GLU A 120 -12.35 -2.30 6.76
N PRO A 121 -13.37 -2.64 7.57
CA PRO A 121 -14.17 -3.84 7.39
C PRO A 121 -15.23 -3.66 6.29
N ASN A 122 -15.86 -4.78 5.92
CA ASN A 122 -17.01 -4.84 5.02
C ASN A 122 -16.78 -4.24 3.63
N ILE A 123 -15.58 -4.47 3.07
CA ILE A 123 -15.30 -4.11 1.68
C ILE A 123 -15.83 -5.23 0.78
N ALA A 124 -16.84 -4.90 -0.02
CA ALA A 124 -17.44 -5.84 -0.95
C ALA A 124 -16.55 -6.08 -2.19
N PRO A 125 -16.62 -7.27 -2.83
CA PRO A 125 -15.85 -7.58 -4.04
C PRO A 125 -16.01 -6.55 -5.15
N GLU A 126 -17.19 -5.97 -5.32
CA GLU A 126 -17.53 -4.98 -6.35
C GLU A 126 -16.80 -3.65 -6.17
N GLN A 127 -16.26 -3.40 -4.99
CA GLN A 127 -15.43 -2.21 -4.71
C GLN A 127 -13.99 -2.39 -5.18
N ILE A 128 -13.56 -3.63 -5.49
CA ILE A 128 -12.18 -3.94 -5.89
C ILE A 128 -12.04 -3.71 -7.40
N VAL A 129 -11.08 -2.87 -7.76
CA VAL A 129 -10.83 -2.45 -9.16
C VAL A 129 -9.72 -3.27 -9.79
N ALA A 130 -8.67 -3.58 -9.03
CA ALA A 130 -7.50 -4.32 -9.51
C ALA A 130 -6.71 -4.85 -8.31
N CYS A 131 -5.75 -5.73 -8.57
CA CYS A 131 -4.84 -6.22 -7.53
C CYS A 131 -3.37 -5.92 -7.89
N ALA A 132 -2.55 -5.65 -6.87
CA ALA A 132 -1.13 -5.48 -7.03
C ALA A 132 -0.47 -6.81 -7.39
N LYS A 133 0.14 -6.88 -8.56
CA LYS A 133 0.95 -8.01 -9.02
C LYS A 133 2.41 -7.86 -8.59
N ALA A 134 2.92 -6.63 -8.63
CA ALA A 134 4.28 -6.32 -8.22
C ALA A 134 4.40 -4.91 -7.65
N PHE A 135 5.51 -4.67 -6.96
CA PHE A 135 5.95 -3.33 -6.56
C PHE A 135 7.32 -3.00 -7.17
N ILE A 136 7.48 -1.80 -7.70
CA ILE A 136 8.77 -1.31 -8.18
C ILE A 136 9.35 -0.40 -7.10
N ARG A 137 10.43 -0.86 -6.45
CA ARG A 137 11.08 -0.16 -5.34
C ARG A 137 12.52 0.15 -5.71
N ARG A 138 12.86 1.44 -5.75
CA ARG A 138 14.20 1.90 -6.17
C ARG A 138 14.60 1.32 -7.54
N GLY A 139 13.67 1.24 -8.49
CA GLY A 139 13.89 0.71 -9.84
C GLY A 139 13.94 -0.82 -9.94
N LYS A 140 13.78 -1.57 -8.82
CA LYS A 140 13.73 -3.03 -8.83
C LYS A 140 12.29 -3.50 -8.67
N ARG A 141 11.84 -4.39 -9.57
CA ARG A 141 10.53 -5.03 -9.52
C ARG A 141 10.55 -6.19 -8.49
N TRP A 142 9.51 -6.26 -7.67
CA TRP A 142 9.27 -7.25 -6.63
C TRP A 142 7.89 -7.85 -6.85
N GLU A 143 7.84 -9.09 -7.32
CA GLU A 143 6.58 -9.80 -7.54
C GLU A 143 5.92 -10.13 -6.18
N CYS A 144 4.59 -9.95 -6.11
CA CYS A 144 3.82 -10.19 -4.88
C CYS A 144 3.70 -11.68 -4.51
N ASP A 145 3.87 -12.58 -5.48
CA ASP A 145 3.91 -14.03 -5.32
C ASP A 145 5.31 -14.58 -5.01
N SER A 146 6.36 -13.74 -5.08
CA SER A 146 7.72 -14.19 -4.78
C SER A 146 7.88 -14.58 -3.31
N GLU A 147 8.61 -15.67 -3.06
CA GLU A 147 8.87 -16.16 -1.69
C GLU A 147 9.50 -15.08 -0.79
N VAL A 148 10.38 -14.25 -1.37
CA VAL A 148 11.04 -13.16 -0.65
C VAL A 148 10.02 -12.11 -0.19
N TYR A 149 9.08 -11.74 -1.06
CA TYR A 149 8.03 -10.78 -0.72
C TYR A 149 7.09 -11.37 0.33
N ILE A 150 6.63 -12.62 0.14
CA ILE A 150 5.73 -13.34 1.05
C ILE A 150 6.38 -13.43 2.45
N ARG A 151 7.65 -13.86 2.53
CA ARG A 151 8.39 -13.95 3.79
C ARG A 151 8.53 -12.60 4.49
N ASN A 152 8.80 -11.53 3.75
CA ASN A 152 8.95 -10.20 4.33
C ASN A 152 7.61 -9.63 4.81
N ARG A 153 6.52 -9.84 4.08
CA ARG A 153 5.17 -9.44 4.51
C ARG A 153 4.74 -10.17 5.78
N MET A 154 5.02 -11.49 5.88
CA MET A 154 4.71 -12.26 7.09
C MET A 154 5.54 -11.81 8.30
N ARG A 155 6.82 -11.50 8.11
CA ARG A 155 7.65 -10.91 9.19
C ARG A 155 7.07 -9.59 9.68
N TRP A 156 6.64 -8.72 8.76
CA TRP A 156 6.02 -7.45 9.12
C TRP A 156 4.69 -7.64 9.83
N HIS A 157 3.89 -8.60 9.38
CA HIS A 157 2.64 -8.95 10.04
C HIS A 157 2.86 -9.33 11.51
N ARG A 158 3.85 -10.17 11.80
CA ARG A 158 4.21 -10.54 13.19
C ARG A 158 4.64 -9.36 14.06
N LEU A 159 5.02 -8.24 13.45
CA LEU A 159 5.43 -7.00 14.12
C LEU A 159 4.30 -5.96 14.20
N LEU A 160 3.05 -6.34 13.90
CA LEU A 160 1.91 -5.43 13.91
C LEU A 160 1.73 -4.69 15.24
N TRP A 161 1.90 -5.40 16.34
CA TRP A 161 1.80 -4.84 17.69
C TRP A 161 2.88 -3.81 18.01
N LEU A 162 4.02 -3.85 17.31
CA LEU A 162 5.11 -2.87 17.43
C LEU A 162 4.95 -1.66 16.49
N ARG A 163 3.97 -1.65 15.59
CA ARG A 163 3.75 -0.55 14.64
C ARG A 163 3.68 0.83 15.29
N PRO A 164 3.02 1.01 16.47
CA PRO A 164 2.99 2.31 17.16
C PRO A 164 4.36 2.90 17.38
N VAL A 165 5.35 2.07 17.61
CA VAL A 165 6.73 2.47 17.87
C VAL A 165 7.55 2.48 16.58
N LEU A 166 7.44 1.44 15.77
CA LEU A 166 8.27 1.24 14.57
C LEU A 166 7.96 2.24 13.46
N VAL A 167 6.69 2.57 13.22
CA VAL A 167 6.30 3.49 12.15
C VAL A 167 6.76 4.92 12.44
N PRO A 168 6.50 5.51 13.62
CA PRO A 168 7.06 6.82 13.97
C PRO A 168 8.59 6.84 13.94
N LEU A 169 9.25 5.80 14.46
CA LEU A 169 10.71 5.68 14.46
C LEU A 169 11.28 5.64 13.05
N TYR A 170 10.64 4.90 12.14
CA TYR A 170 11.02 4.84 10.72
C TYR A 170 10.93 6.22 10.03
N HIS A 171 9.96 7.04 10.42
CA HIS A 171 9.77 8.38 9.86
C HIS A 171 10.56 9.47 10.62
N LEU A 172 11.09 9.18 11.80
CA LEU A 172 11.82 10.13 12.65
C LEU A 172 13.04 10.76 11.96
N PRO A 173 13.94 10.02 11.28
CA PRO A 173 15.08 10.62 10.61
C PRO A 173 14.70 11.63 9.53
N ARG A 174 13.58 11.42 8.86
CA ARG A 174 13.04 12.36 7.88
C ARG A 174 12.51 13.63 8.54
N ARG A 175 11.77 13.52 9.65
CA ARG A 175 11.29 14.69 10.43
C ARG A 175 12.45 15.48 11.03
N LEU A 176 13.47 14.83 11.58
CA LEU A 176 14.66 15.49 12.09
C LEU A 176 15.46 16.19 10.98
N ARG A 177 15.56 15.58 9.80
CA ARG A 177 16.26 16.18 8.65
C ARG A 177 15.56 17.41 8.08
N TYR A 178 14.22 17.50 8.20
CA TYR A 178 13.41 18.60 7.67
C TYR A 178 12.87 19.54 8.73
N GLY A 179 12.79 19.12 9.99
CA GLY A 179 12.13 19.86 11.08
C GLY A 179 13.08 20.49 12.11
N VAL A 180 14.39 20.31 11.99
CA VAL A 180 15.34 20.94 12.92
C VAL A 180 15.39 22.45 12.64
N PRO A 181 15.01 23.30 13.60
CA PRO A 181 15.07 24.75 13.44
C PRO A 181 16.48 25.21 13.04
N ARG A 182 16.56 26.23 12.18
CA ARG A 182 17.85 26.76 11.69
C ARG A 182 18.86 27.04 12.83
N ARG A 183 18.38 27.49 13.99
CA ARG A 183 19.22 27.73 15.19
C ARG A 183 19.84 26.46 15.74
N LEU A 184 19.07 25.36 15.83
CA LEU A 184 19.55 24.07 16.35
C LEU A 184 20.50 23.37 15.36
N ARG A 185 20.28 23.54 14.06
CA ARG A 185 21.19 23.07 13.00
C ARG A 185 22.58 23.69 13.11
N ARG A 186 22.63 25.01 13.41
CA ARG A 186 23.89 25.73 13.60
C ARG A 186 24.67 25.23 14.82
N TRP A 187 23.93 24.90 15.88
CA TRP A 187 24.51 24.39 17.13
C TRP A 187 25.00 22.95 17.00
N LEU A 188 24.31 22.11 16.19
CA LEU A 188 24.64 20.70 15.93
C LEU A 188 25.63 20.51 14.77
N GLY A 189 26.16 21.56 14.16
CA GLY A 189 27.10 21.47 13.03
C GLY A 189 26.53 20.83 11.76
N LEU A 190 25.21 20.79 11.59
CA LEU A 190 24.54 20.18 10.44
C LEU A 190 24.56 21.09 9.20
N PRO A 191 24.73 20.56 7.99
CA PRO A 191 24.82 21.35 6.76
C PRO A 191 23.57 22.20 6.56
N GLN A 192 23.80 23.48 6.23
CA GLN A 192 22.73 24.43 5.92
C GLN A 192 22.14 24.15 4.53
N LYS A 193 20.81 24.09 4.42
CA LYS A 193 20.17 24.09 3.11
C LYS A 193 20.22 25.51 2.53
N GLN A 194 20.84 25.62 1.37
CA GLN A 194 20.62 26.75 0.47
C GLN A 194 19.22 26.65 -0.14
#